data_eb5ba10f78eac00a78931cbbafe5efdb
#
_entry.id   eb5ba10f78eac00a78931cbbafe5efdb
#
_cell.length_a   1.000
_cell.length_b   1.000
_cell.length_c   1.000
_cell.angle_alpha   90.00
_cell.angle_beta   90.00
_cell.angle_gamma   90.00
#
_symmetry.space_group_name_H-M   'P 1'
#
loop_
_entity.id
_entity.type
_entity.pdbx_description
1 polymer ?
#
loop_
_entity_poly.entity_id
_entity_poly.type
_entity_poly.pdbx_seq_one_letter_code
_entity_poly.pdbx_strand_id
1 'polypeptide(L)'
;MKSFIYGSNNGVHIIDLTQTVTRLEAVTQSIAQYKADGKKILFVATKLQARDAFVKLAEETGNFYVSEKWVPGLLTNFKTIKKRIATYLQLIKDSEGTGMDMLTKKEKAGKMLELEKLDKAFKWVKEMKKTLDVIFVVDSIFEGQAVKEANSLGLPCFAISNTNGNPFELTDSIPANTNSVKSLDYLASTLSTWIKNAKVVKTAAPKKAIEKKAPAVKAAPAKKAPEAKTTAAKTQEK
;
A
#
# COMPACT_ATOMS: atom_id res chain seq x y z
N MET A 1 -12.15 -3.27 -11.36
CA MET A 1 -12.45 -4.66 -10.95
C MET A 1 -13.58 -5.34 -11.75
N LYS A 2 -14.29 -4.64 -12.66
CA LYS A 2 -15.42 -5.23 -13.42
C LYS A 2 -15.06 -6.54 -14.17
N SER A 3 -13.87 -6.65 -14.72
CA SER A 3 -13.39 -7.85 -15.42
C SER A 3 -13.21 -9.10 -14.55
N PHE A 4 -13.15 -8.92 -13.23
CA PHE A 4 -12.96 -10.00 -12.25
C PHE A 4 -14.27 -10.44 -11.58
N ILE A 5 -15.41 -9.89 -12.03
CA ILE A 5 -16.73 -10.23 -11.50
C ILE A 5 -17.35 -11.25 -12.45
N TYR A 6 -17.63 -12.46 -11.93
CA TYR A 6 -18.33 -13.51 -12.65
C TYR A 6 -19.80 -13.16 -12.88
N GLY A 7 -20.45 -12.56 -11.91
CA GLY A 7 -21.85 -12.19 -11.96
C GLY A 7 -22.31 -11.43 -10.72
N SER A 8 -23.62 -11.15 -10.66
CA SER A 8 -24.24 -10.52 -9.51
C SER A 8 -25.54 -11.27 -9.17
N ASN A 9 -25.75 -11.56 -7.89
CA ASN A 9 -26.97 -12.17 -7.39
C ASN A 9 -27.49 -11.33 -6.23
N ASN A 10 -28.75 -10.85 -6.34
CA ASN A 10 -29.38 -9.98 -5.35
C ASN A 10 -28.54 -8.78 -4.91
N GLY A 11 -27.83 -8.15 -5.85
CA GLY A 11 -26.96 -7.00 -5.58
C GLY A 11 -25.59 -7.34 -5.00
N VAL A 12 -25.30 -8.62 -4.76
CA VAL A 12 -23.98 -9.09 -4.31
C VAL A 12 -23.14 -9.55 -5.50
N HIS A 13 -21.96 -8.98 -5.66
CA HIS A 13 -21.03 -9.39 -6.70
C HIS A 13 -20.37 -10.72 -6.35
N ILE A 14 -20.28 -11.61 -7.34
CA ILE A 14 -19.57 -12.90 -7.25
C ILE A 14 -18.23 -12.75 -7.98
N ILE A 15 -17.13 -12.97 -7.26
CA ILE A 15 -15.77 -12.89 -7.81
C ILE A 15 -15.46 -14.17 -8.59
N ASP A 16 -14.82 -14.03 -9.75
CA ASP A 16 -14.34 -15.15 -10.54
C ASP A 16 -13.08 -15.76 -9.89
N LEU A 17 -13.25 -16.91 -9.26
CA LEU A 17 -12.17 -17.61 -8.56
C LEU A 17 -11.08 -18.15 -9.51
N THR A 18 -11.40 -18.41 -10.77
CA THR A 18 -10.42 -18.84 -11.79
C THR A 18 -9.37 -17.76 -12.00
N GLN A 19 -9.85 -16.52 -12.13
CA GLN A 19 -8.96 -15.37 -12.24
C GLN A 19 -8.24 -15.07 -10.91
N THR A 20 -8.88 -15.31 -9.76
CA THR A 20 -8.22 -15.17 -8.46
C THR A 20 -7.00 -16.08 -8.37
N VAL A 21 -7.11 -17.37 -8.75
CA VAL A 21 -6.00 -18.33 -8.72
C VAL A 21 -4.88 -17.88 -9.65
N THR A 22 -5.21 -17.56 -10.90
CA THR A 22 -4.22 -17.11 -11.89
C THR A 22 -3.45 -15.86 -11.42
N ARG A 23 -4.16 -14.89 -10.84
CA ARG A 23 -3.54 -13.67 -10.31
C ARG A 23 -2.75 -13.92 -9.04
N LEU A 24 -3.24 -14.80 -8.17
CA LEU A 24 -2.52 -15.21 -6.97
C LEU A 24 -1.15 -15.82 -7.33
N GLU A 25 -1.11 -16.72 -8.30
CA GLU A 25 0.13 -17.32 -8.77
C GLU A 25 1.09 -16.27 -9.34
N ALA A 26 0.63 -15.39 -10.22
CA ALA A 26 1.44 -14.35 -10.84
C ALA A 26 2.03 -13.38 -9.80
N VAL A 27 1.19 -12.90 -8.87
CA VAL A 27 1.62 -12.00 -7.78
C VAL A 27 2.60 -12.71 -6.86
N THR A 28 2.33 -13.96 -6.53
CA THR A 28 3.18 -14.74 -5.63
C THR A 28 4.56 -14.99 -6.24
N GLN A 29 4.63 -15.31 -7.54
CA GLN A 29 5.90 -15.44 -8.27
C GLN A 29 6.68 -14.13 -8.28
N SER A 30 6.01 -13.01 -8.55
CA SER A 30 6.64 -11.68 -8.53
C SER A 30 7.21 -11.34 -7.15
N ILE A 31 6.46 -11.57 -6.08
CA ILE A 31 6.88 -11.33 -4.70
C ILE A 31 8.05 -12.26 -4.32
N ALA A 32 8.00 -13.52 -4.71
CA ALA A 32 9.07 -14.48 -4.48
C ALA A 32 10.36 -14.04 -5.19
N GLN A 33 10.28 -13.51 -6.40
CA GLN A 33 11.42 -12.97 -7.12
C GLN A 33 12.02 -11.74 -6.40
N TYR A 34 11.20 -10.79 -5.94
CA TYR A 34 11.69 -9.66 -5.15
C TYR A 34 12.37 -10.12 -3.86
N LYS A 35 11.84 -11.14 -3.21
CA LYS A 35 12.49 -11.72 -2.03
C LYS A 35 13.80 -12.39 -2.37
N ALA A 36 13.90 -13.12 -3.47
CA ALA A 36 15.12 -13.73 -3.98
C ALA A 36 16.21 -12.70 -4.29
N ASP A 37 15.81 -11.53 -4.80
CA ASP A 37 16.69 -10.38 -5.04
C ASP A 37 17.14 -9.67 -3.73
N GLY A 38 16.73 -10.18 -2.56
CA GLY A 38 17.08 -9.61 -1.25
C GLY A 38 16.31 -8.33 -0.90
N LYS A 39 15.26 -8.00 -1.64
CA LYS A 39 14.39 -6.85 -1.38
C LYS A 39 13.50 -7.12 -0.18
N LYS A 40 13.18 -6.04 0.54
CA LYS A 40 12.29 -6.10 1.70
C LYS A 40 10.87 -5.70 1.31
N ILE A 41 9.91 -6.47 1.77
CA ILE A 41 8.50 -6.29 1.50
C ILE A 41 7.84 -5.68 2.73
N LEU A 42 6.93 -4.73 2.53
CA LEU A 42 6.05 -4.21 3.56
C LEU A 42 4.65 -4.75 3.35
N PHE A 43 4.17 -5.51 4.30
CA PHE A 43 2.77 -5.94 4.34
C PHE A 43 1.94 -4.89 5.09
N VAL A 44 0.88 -4.39 4.46
CA VAL A 44 -0.03 -3.41 5.05
C VAL A 44 -1.40 -4.05 5.21
N ALA A 45 -1.77 -4.34 6.44
CA ALA A 45 -2.99 -5.05 6.79
C ALA A 45 -3.60 -4.46 8.07
N THR A 46 -4.11 -3.21 7.98
CA THR A 46 -4.70 -2.55 9.16
C THR A 46 -6.14 -2.99 9.42
N LYS A 47 -6.74 -3.68 8.44
CA LYS A 47 -8.07 -4.24 8.56
C LYS A 47 -8.08 -5.38 9.58
N LEU A 48 -9.00 -5.34 10.54
CA LEU A 48 -9.04 -6.28 11.67
C LEU A 48 -9.04 -7.75 11.22
N GLN A 49 -9.77 -8.06 10.14
CA GLN A 49 -9.88 -9.41 9.60
C GLN A 49 -8.58 -9.95 8.98
N ALA A 50 -7.69 -9.05 8.55
CA ALA A 50 -6.43 -9.40 7.88
C ALA A 50 -5.23 -9.41 8.82
N ARG A 51 -5.35 -8.73 9.96
CA ARG A 51 -4.23 -8.40 10.86
C ARG A 51 -3.43 -9.63 11.23
N ASP A 52 -4.05 -10.60 11.86
CA ASP A 52 -3.35 -11.75 12.45
C ASP A 52 -2.67 -12.63 11.38
N ALA A 53 -3.36 -12.87 10.26
CA ALA A 53 -2.84 -13.67 9.16
C ALA A 53 -1.60 -13.03 8.52
N PHE A 54 -1.62 -11.71 8.29
CA PHE A 54 -0.51 -11.01 7.64
C PHE A 54 0.64 -10.66 8.58
N VAL A 55 0.37 -10.47 9.87
CA VAL A 55 1.41 -10.39 10.90
C VAL A 55 2.21 -11.67 10.92
N LYS A 56 1.52 -12.82 11.06
CA LYS A 56 2.16 -14.14 11.05
C LYS A 56 2.97 -14.38 9.77
N LEU A 57 2.40 -14.06 8.60
CA LEU A 57 3.10 -14.16 7.31
C LEU A 57 4.39 -13.33 7.31
N ALA A 58 4.33 -12.07 7.77
CA ALA A 58 5.48 -11.18 7.76
C ALA A 58 6.59 -11.64 8.71
N GLU A 59 6.24 -12.08 9.92
CA GLU A 59 7.17 -12.64 10.90
C GLU A 59 7.85 -13.92 10.37
N GLU A 60 7.07 -14.85 9.83
CA GLU A 60 7.57 -16.11 9.27
C GLU A 60 8.51 -15.91 8.08
N THR A 61 8.30 -14.83 7.31
CA THR A 61 9.10 -14.53 6.11
C THR A 61 10.20 -13.50 6.36
N GLY A 62 10.32 -12.95 7.59
CA GLY A 62 11.30 -11.93 7.97
C GLY A 62 11.14 -10.63 7.19
N ASN A 63 9.90 -10.23 6.97
CA ASN A 63 9.50 -8.99 6.31
C ASN A 63 8.86 -8.03 7.32
N PHE A 64 8.62 -6.78 6.89
CA PHE A 64 7.98 -5.77 7.72
C PHE A 64 6.47 -5.78 7.53
N TYR A 65 5.75 -5.27 8.53
CA TYR A 65 4.31 -5.16 8.46
C TYR A 65 3.77 -3.94 9.20
N VAL A 66 2.58 -3.49 8.81
CA VAL A 66 1.78 -2.47 9.49
C VAL A 66 0.42 -3.08 9.74
N SER A 67 0.05 -3.26 11.01
CA SER A 67 -1.19 -3.96 11.39
C SER A 67 -2.23 -3.08 12.07
N GLU A 68 -1.85 -1.94 12.64
CA GLU A 68 -2.80 -1.12 13.41
C GLU A 68 -3.31 0.07 12.60
N LYS A 69 -2.41 0.94 12.17
CA LYS A 69 -2.76 2.15 11.44
C LYS A 69 -1.63 2.55 10.51
N TRP A 70 -1.98 2.88 9.27
CA TRP A 70 -1.03 3.53 8.36
C TRP A 70 -0.69 4.93 8.87
N VAL A 71 0.60 5.23 8.97
CA VAL A 71 1.09 6.56 9.30
C VAL A 71 1.37 7.31 8.00
N PRO A 72 0.61 8.38 7.68
CA PRO A 72 0.86 9.16 6.47
C PRO A 72 2.29 9.69 6.44
N GLY A 73 2.94 9.55 5.28
CA GLY A 73 4.35 9.92 5.11
C GLY A 73 5.34 8.82 5.48
N LEU A 74 4.89 7.62 5.82
CA LEU A 74 5.78 6.49 6.17
C LEU A 74 6.79 6.20 5.05
N LEU A 75 6.39 6.33 3.80
CA LEU A 75 7.25 6.12 2.64
C LEU A 75 7.79 7.44 2.09
N THR A 76 6.93 8.40 1.87
CA THR A 76 7.27 9.68 1.22
C THR A 76 8.11 10.60 2.11
N ASN A 77 7.95 10.53 3.44
CA ASN A 77 8.68 11.34 4.41
C ASN A 77 9.41 10.50 5.45
N PHE A 78 10.07 9.44 5.01
CA PHE A 78 10.75 8.49 5.88
C PHE A 78 11.80 9.15 6.81
N LYS A 79 12.45 10.23 6.37
CA LYS A 79 13.42 10.96 7.20
C LYS A 79 12.80 11.51 8.49
N THR A 80 11.60 12.06 8.41
CA THR A 80 10.86 12.57 9.58
C THR A 80 10.32 11.43 10.44
N ILE A 81 9.82 10.38 9.80
CA ILE A 81 9.34 9.17 10.50
C ILE A 81 10.47 8.51 11.28
N LYS A 82 11.68 8.42 10.71
CA LYS A 82 12.87 7.87 11.39
C LYS A 82 13.21 8.64 12.65
N LYS A 83 13.06 9.97 12.66
CA LYS A 83 13.24 10.77 13.89
C LYS A 83 12.21 10.40 14.96
N ARG A 84 10.94 10.22 14.57
CA ARG A 84 9.87 9.81 15.48
C ARG A 84 10.07 8.39 16.04
N ILE A 85 10.57 7.47 15.20
CA ILE A 85 10.97 6.12 15.65
C ILE A 85 12.11 6.21 16.67
N ALA A 86 13.09 7.08 16.44
CA ALA A 86 14.16 7.30 17.42
C ALA A 86 13.63 7.83 18.76
N THR A 87 12.70 8.79 18.73
CA THR A 87 12.01 9.27 19.95
C THR A 87 11.24 8.15 20.64
N TYR A 88 10.54 7.31 19.88
CA TYR A 88 9.82 6.16 20.42
C TYR A 88 10.77 5.17 21.12
N LEU A 89 11.88 4.82 20.48
CA LEU A 89 12.90 3.94 21.08
C LEU A 89 13.55 4.54 22.33
N GLN A 90 13.73 5.86 22.37
CA GLN A 90 14.21 6.55 23.56
C GLN A 90 13.19 6.48 24.70
N LEU A 91 11.91 6.72 24.41
CA LEU A 91 10.84 6.62 25.41
C LEU A 91 10.69 5.20 25.98
N ILE A 92 10.90 4.15 25.16
CA ILE A 92 10.93 2.77 25.64
C ILE A 92 12.07 2.60 26.66
N LYS A 93 13.29 3.02 26.31
CA LYS A 93 14.44 2.93 27.22
C LYS A 93 14.22 3.70 28.51
N ASP A 94 13.64 4.91 28.44
CA ASP A 94 13.33 5.73 29.60
C ASP A 94 12.26 5.06 30.48
N SER A 95 11.32 4.31 29.89
CA SER A 95 10.27 3.57 30.60
C SER A 95 10.76 2.32 31.32
N GLU A 96 11.75 1.63 30.73
CA GLU A 96 12.38 0.42 31.28
C GLU A 96 13.49 0.76 32.30
N GLY A 97 14.06 1.96 32.25
CA GLY A 97 15.13 2.42 33.11
C GLY A 97 14.64 3.41 34.18
N THR A 98 15.60 3.96 34.94
CA THR A 98 15.36 4.97 36.00
C THR A 98 15.00 6.36 35.43
N GLY A 99 14.97 6.54 34.13
CA GLY A 99 14.73 7.84 33.47
C GLY A 99 13.36 8.47 33.76
N MET A 100 12.41 7.67 34.24
CA MET A 100 11.08 8.15 34.63
C MET A 100 10.96 8.42 36.15
N ASP A 101 11.90 7.98 36.97
CA ASP A 101 11.77 8.07 38.46
C ASP A 101 11.91 9.50 38.98
N MET A 102 12.62 10.35 38.23
CA MET A 102 12.80 11.77 38.56
C MET A 102 11.65 12.68 38.09
N LEU A 103 10.67 12.14 37.41
CA LEU A 103 9.55 12.89 36.86
C LEU A 103 8.38 12.97 37.83
N THR A 104 7.63 14.06 37.75
CA THR A 104 6.38 14.18 38.49
C THR A 104 5.34 13.17 37.99
N LYS A 105 4.39 12.77 38.83
CA LYS A 105 3.32 11.83 38.48
C LYS A 105 2.57 12.23 37.19
N LYS A 106 2.35 13.54 37.00
CA LYS A 106 1.66 14.09 35.81
C LYS A 106 2.52 13.95 34.56
N GLU A 107 3.79 14.23 34.63
CA GLU A 107 4.73 14.09 33.49
C GLU A 107 4.92 12.63 33.11
N LYS A 108 5.02 11.73 34.10
CA LYS A 108 5.11 10.28 33.89
C LYS A 108 3.87 9.77 33.13
N ALA A 109 2.68 10.15 33.59
CA ALA A 109 1.43 9.78 32.91
C ALA A 109 1.35 10.32 31.46
N GLY A 110 1.81 11.57 31.24
CA GLY A 110 1.88 12.16 29.88
C GLY A 110 2.81 11.39 28.93
N LYS A 111 4.03 11.06 29.42
CA LYS A 111 5.00 10.28 28.63
C LYS A 111 4.51 8.85 28.34
N MET A 112 3.85 8.20 29.30
CA MET A 112 3.27 6.86 29.07
C MET A 112 2.16 6.89 28.02
N LEU A 113 1.31 7.91 28.04
CA LEU A 113 0.26 8.07 27.04
C LEU A 113 0.83 8.38 25.64
N GLU A 114 1.93 9.13 25.57
CA GLU A 114 2.67 9.36 24.33
C GLU A 114 3.31 8.07 23.82
N LEU A 115 3.94 7.29 24.70
CA LEU A 115 4.54 6.00 24.38
C LEU A 115 3.49 5.03 23.81
N GLU A 116 2.32 4.94 24.42
CA GLU A 116 1.22 4.09 23.93
C GLU A 116 0.76 4.49 22.51
N LYS A 117 0.67 5.80 22.24
CA LYS A 117 0.33 6.31 20.91
C LYS A 117 1.39 5.98 19.87
N LEU A 118 2.68 6.10 20.24
CA LEU A 118 3.79 5.79 19.35
C LEU A 118 3.95 4.28 19.17
N ASP A 119 3.65 3.48 20.18
CA ASP A 119 3.67 2.02 20.10
C ASP A 119 2.68 1.51 19.06
N LYS A 120 1.44 1.97 19.10
CA LYS A 120 0.42 1.65 18.10
C LYS A 120 0.83 2.04 16.68
N ALA A 121 1.65 3.09 16.51
CA ALA A 121 2.07 3.60 15.22
C ALA A 121 3.34 2.94 14.69
N PHE A 122 4.32 2.64 15.55
CA PHE A 122 5.70 2.33 15.13
C PHE A 122 6.25 0.99 15.62
N LYS A 123 5.54 0.27 16.49
CA LYS A 123 5.98 -1.02 17.04
C LYS A 123 6.48 -1.97 15.94
N TRP A 124 5.81 -2.00 14.81
CA TRP A 124 6.01 -2.94 13.72
C TRP A 124 7.07 -2.51 12.70
N VAL A 125 7.43 -1.23 12.72
CA VAL A 125 8.44 -0.63 11.81
C VAL A 125 9.69 -0.14 12.55
N LYS A 126 9.81 -0.42 13.86
CA LYS A 126 10.93 0.04 14.69
C LYS A 126 12.31 -0.38 14.17
N GLU A 127 12.40 -1.54 13.53
CA GLU A 127 13.64 -2.09 12.97
C GLU A 127 13.90 -1.63 11.52
N MET A 128 13.02 -0.86 10.94
CA MET A 128 13.13 -0.40 9.57
C MET A 128 14.21 0.69 9.44
N LYS A 129 15.37 0.33 8.88
CA LYS A 129 16.52 1.26 8.70
C LYS A 129 16.47 2.05 7.41
N LYS A 130 15.78 1.54 6.37
CA LYS A 130 15.68 2.12 5.02
C LYS A 130 14.24 2.06 4.54
N THR A 131 13.92 2.87 3.52
CA THR A 131 12.69 2.72 2.74
C THR A 131 12.63 1.33 2.12
N LEU A 132 11.45 0.82 1.93
CA LEU A 132 11.19 -0.53 1.43
C LEU A 132 11.09 -0.53 -0.09
N ASP A 133 11.33 -1.70 -0.66
CA ASP A 133 11.42 -1.85 -2.12
C ASP A 133 10.08 -2.26 -2.74
N VAL A 134 9.21 -2.92 -1.96
CA VAL A 134 7.94 -3.49 -2.42
C VAL A 134 6.88 -3.36 -1.33
N ILE A 135 5.66 -3.08 -1.74
CA ILE A 135 4.51 -2.99 -0.84
C ILE A 135 3.46 -4.01 -1.25
N PHE A 136 2.92 -4.68 -0.24
CA PHE A 136 1.76 -5.54 -0.38
C PHE A 136 0.64 -5.05 0.53
N VAL A 137 -0.51 -4.72 -0.03
CA VAL A 137 -1.63 -4.08 0.66
C VAL A 137 -2.83 -5.01 0.72
N VAL A 138 -3.49 -5.09 1.87
CA VAL A 138 -4.76 -5.80 2.00
C VAL A 138 -5.90 -4.80 1.97
N ASP A 139 -6.67 -4.85 0.91
CA ASP A 139 -7.73 -3.91 0.55
C ASP A 139 -7.20 -2.54 0.08
N SER A 140 -7.06 -2.40 -1.25
CA SER A 140 -6.53 -1.20 -1.90
C SER A 140 -7.32 0.08 -1.62
N ILE A 141 -8.60 -0.01 -1.27
CA ILE A 141 -9.42 1.15 -0.93
C ILE A 141 -9.21 1.55 0.53
N PHE A 142 -9.24 0.56 1.43
CA PHE A 142 -9.05 0.81 2.85
C PHE A 142 -7.69 1.42 3.13
N GLU A 143 -6.66 0.89 2.47
CA GLU A 143 -5.27 1.37 2.57
C GLU A 143 -4.88 2.33 1.44
N GLY A 144 -5.85 3.09 0.91
CA GLY A 144 -5.64 3.98 -0.24
C GLY A 144 -4.51 5.00 -0.07
N GLN A 145 -4.20 5.39 1.18
CA GLN A 145 -3.07 6.27 1.46
C GLN A 145 -1.72 5.58 1.21
N ALA A 146 -1.59 4.30 1.60
CA ALA A 146 -0.38 3.52 1.34
C ALA A 146 -0.15 3.33 -0.17
N VAL A 147 -1.22 3.04 -0.92
CA VAL A 147 -1.18 2.91 -2.38
C VAL A 147 -0.75 4.22 -3.05
N LYS A 148 -1.30 5.36 -2.64
CA LYS A 148 -0.92 6.68 -3.17
C LYS A 148 0.55 7.00 -2.91
N GLU A 149 1.04 6.73 -1.70
CA GLU A 149 2.45 6.95 -1.36
C GLU A 149 3.38 6.03 -2.17
N ALA A 150 3.03 4.75 -2.34
CA ALA A 150 3.76 3.81 -3.17
C ALA A 150 3.86 4.30 -4.62
N ASN A 151 2.74 4.72 -5.19
CA ASN A 151 2.68 5.24 -6.56
C ASN A 151 3.49 6.53 -6.73
N SER A 152 3.48 7.42 -5.73
CA SER A 152 4.27 8.65 -5.75
C SER A 152 5.77 8.39 -5.81
N LEU A 153 6.21 7.29 -5.22
CA LEU A 153 7.62 6.87 -5.21
C LEU A 153 7.97 5.88 -6.34
N GLY A 154 7.00 5.47 -7.14
CA GLY A 154 7.18 4.46 -8.19
C GLY A 154 7.52 3.07 -7.64
N LEU A 155 7.12 2.76 -6.42
CA LEU A 155 7.34 1.45 -5.80
C LEU A 155 6.34 0.42 -6.34
N PRO A 156 6.76 -0.82 -6.59
CA PRO A 156 5.85 -1.92 -6.91
C PRO A 156 4.84 -2.10 -5.77
N CYS A 157 3.56 -1.96 -6.10
CA CYS A 157 2.45 -2.09 -5.17
C CYS A 157 1.54 -3.25 -5.59
N PHE A 158 1.49 -4.28 -4.79
CA PHE A 158 0.59 -5.42 -4.95
C PHE A 158 -0.54 -5.31 -3.93
N ALA A 159 -1.72 -5.77 -4.30
CA ALA A 159 -2.83 -5.73 -3.36
C ALA A 159 -3.79 -6.91 -3.51
N ILE A 160 -4.41 -7.30 -2.40
CA ILE A 160 -5.67 -8.02 -2.43
C ILE A 160 -6.77 -6.96 -2.55
N SER A 161 -7.58 -7.04 -3.59
CA SER A 161 -8.60 -6.04 -3.86
C SER A 161 -9.99 -6.65 -3.94
N ASN A 162 -10.94 -6.02 -3.28
CA ASN A 162 -12.35 -6.35 -3.39
C ASN A 162 -12.93 -5.79 -4.71
N THR A 163 -14.19 -6.08 -4.99
CA THR A 163 -14.90 -5.70 -6.24
C THR A 163 -14.99 -4.20 -6.50
N ASN A 164 -14.84 -3.38 -5.47
CA ASN A 164 -14.84 -1.92 -5.51
C ASN A 164 -13.45 -1.29 -5.76
N GLY A 165 -12.36 -2.08 -5.74
CA GLY A 165 -10.98 -1.60 -5.93
C GLY A 165 -10.71 -1.07 -7.34
N ASN A 166 -9.65 -0.26 -7.48
CA ASN A 166 -9.13 0.19 -8.76
C ASN A 166 -7.82 -0.55 -9.09
N PRO A 167 -7.82 -1.52 -10.02
CA PRO A 167 -6.63 -2.29 -10.35
C PRO A 167 -5.56 -1.48 -11.09
N PHE A 168 -5.92 -0.34 -11.69
CA PHE A 168 -4.96 0.50 -12.44
C PHE A 168 -4.00 1.30 -11.57
N GLU A 169 -4.28 1.41 -10.29
CA GLU A 169 -3.39 2.05 -9.29
C GLU A 169 -2.35 1.07 -8.73
N LEU A 170 -2.42 -0.19 -9.11
CA LEU A 170 -1.59 -1.26 -8.59
C LEU A 170 -0.68 -1.83 -9.68
N THR A 171 0.46 -2.38 -9.26
CA THR A 171 1.32 -3.14 -10.18
C THR A 171 0.61 -4.42 -10.61
N ASP A 172 0.01 -5.13 -9.65
CA ASP A 172 -0.90 -6.25 -9.88
C ASP A 172 -1.82 -6.42 -8.68
N SER A 173 -2.97 -7.10 -8.88
CA SER A 173 -3.98 -7.27 -7.85
C SER A 173 -4.56 -8.68 -7.84
N ILE A 174 -4.80 -9.19 -6.64
CA ILE A 174 -5.51 -10.45 -6.40
C ILE A 174 -6.97 -10.10 -6.11
N PRO A 175 -7.90 -10.42 -7.01
CA PRO A 175 -9.32 -10.20 -6.76
C PRO A 175 -9.80 -11.23 -5.71
N ALA A 176 -10.18 -10.76 -4.52
CA ALA A 176 -10.66 -11.63 -3.46
C ALA A 176 -11.52 -10.85 -2.44
N ASN A 177 -12.23 -11.61 -1.60
CA ASN A 177 -13.02 -11.03 -0.53
C ASN A 177 -12.11 -10.62 0.65
N THR A 178 -11.95 -9.31 0.82
CA THR A 178 -11.15 -8.70 1.90
C THR A 178 -11.87 -8.60 3.24
N ASN A 179 -13.11 -9.05 3.34
CA ASN A 179 -13.91 -8.99 4.58
C ASN A 179 -14.01 -10.36 5.28
N SER A 180 -13.62 -11.44 4.63
CA SER A 180 -13.67 -12.79 5.17
C SER A 180 -12.33 -13.22 5.74
N VAL A 181 -12.28 -13.50 7.03
CA VAL A 181 -11.08 -14.03 7.73
C VAL A 181 -10.57 -15.28 7.04
N LYS A 182 -11.44 -16.26 6.75
CA LYS A 182 -11.06 -17.51 6.09
C LYS A 182 -10.41 -17.30 4.72
N SER A 183 -10.91 -16.34 3.94
CA SER A 183 -10.33 -16.00 2.63
C SER A 183 -8.92 -15.43 2.79
N LEU A 184 -8.75 -14.52 3.75
CA LEU A 184 -7.48 -13.85 4.01
C LEU A 184 -6.44 -14.80 4.62
N ASP A 185 -6.84 -15.71 5.51
CA ASP A 185 -5.96 -16.75 6.07
C ASP A 185 -5.44 -17.68 4.98
N TYR A 186 -6.32 -18.11 4.06
CA TYR A 186 -5.92 -18.94 2.93
C TYR A 186 -4.90 -18.24 2.03
N LEU A 187 -5.18 -17.00 1.66
CA LEU A 187 -4.28 -16.20 0.82
C LEU A 187 -2.95 -15.94 1.50
N ALA A 188 -2.96 -15.59 2.79
CA ALA A 188 -1.75 -15.35 3.57
C ALA A 188 -0.90 -16.65 3.69
N SER A 189 -1.52 -17.78 3.98
CA SER A 189 -0.81 -19.07 4.07
C SER A 189 -0.19 -19.50 2.75
N THR A 190 -0.90 -19.29 1.65
CA THR A 190 -0.40 -19.57 0.30
C THR A 190 0.80 -18.67 -0.01
N LEU A 191 0.68 -17.35 0.20
CA LEU A 191 1.78 -16.40 0.04
C LEU A 191 2.99 -16.75 0.91
N SER A 192 2.78 -17.11 2.19
CA SER A 192 3.85 -17.53 3.10
C SER A 192 4.63 -18.72 2.56
N THR A 193 3.92 -19.75 2.10
CA THR A 193 4.51 -20.98 1.57
C THR A 193 5.41 -20.70 0.36
N TRP A 194 4.95 -19.90 -0.56
CA TRP A 194 5.71 -19.53 -1.77
C TRP A 194 6.90 -18.64 -1.46
N ILE A 195 6.75 -17.65 -0.59
CA ILE A 195 7.84 -16.74 -0.19
C ILE A 195 8.94 -17.51 0.54
N LYS A 196 8.58 -18.51 1.37
CA LYS A 196 9.56 -19.39 2.05
C LYS A 196 10.29 -20.29 1.06
N ASN A 197 9.59 -20.81 0.06
CA ASN A 197 10.16 -21.71 -0.95
C ASN A 197 10.96 -20.96 -2.03
N ALA A 198 10.89 -19.63 -2.08
CA ALA A 198 11.68 -18.80 -2.97
C ALA A 198 13.17 -18.96 -2.64
N LYS A 199 13.85 -19.88 -3.34
CA LYS A 199 15.31 -20.03 -3.25
C LYS A 199 15.94 -18.74 -3.77
N VAL A 200 16.89 -18.20 -3.03
CA VAL A 200 17.73 -17.07 -3.48
C VAL A 200 18.52 -17.51 -4.71
N VAL A 201 17.93 -17.33 -5.87
CA VAL A 201 18.60 -17.48 -7.14
C VAL A 201 19.15 -16.11 -7.47
N LYS A 202 20.46 -15.92 -7.36
CA LYS A 202 21.14 -14.73 -7.87
C LYS A 202 21.09 -14.76 -9.40
N THR A 203 19.95 -14.43 -9.97
CA THR A 203 19.81 -14.21 -11.41
C THR A 203 19.86 -12.71 -11.66
N ALA A 204 20.74 -12.30 -12.57
CA ALA A 204 20.86 -10.93 -13.04
C ALA A 204 19.50 -10.41 -13.52
N ALA A 205 19.12 -9.24 -13.00
CA ALA A 205 17.84 -8.60 -13.26
C ALA A 205 17.55 -8.47 -14.77
N PRO A 206 16.38 -8.87 -15.25
CA PRO A 206 15.85 -8.32 -16.47
C PRO A 206 15.35 -6.91 -16.18
N LYS A 207 16.12 -5.90 -16.58
CA LYS A 207 15.65 -4.52 -16.72
C LYS A 207 14.58 -4.50 -17.82
N LYS A 208 13.34 -4.80 -17.51
CA LYS A 208 12.20 -4.37 -18.30
C LYS A 208 11.66 -3.11 -17.68
N ALA A 209 12.16 -1.98 -18.19
CA ALA A 209 11.48 -0.71 -18.10
C ALA A 209 10.05 -0.92 -18.65
N ILE A 210 9.07 -0.72 -17.80
CA ILE A 210 7.69 -0.57 -18.26
C ILE A 210 7.65 0.84 -18.88
N GLU A 211 7.89 0.91 -20.18
CA GLU A 211 7.52 2.09 -20.97
C GLU A 211 6.02 2.31 -20.79
N LYS A 212 5.69 3.35 -20.04
CA LYS A 212 4.34 3.92 -20.04
C LYS A 212 4.09 4.49 -21.43
N LYS A 213 3.53 3.69 -22.36
CA LYS A 213 2.88 4.22 -23.54
C LYS A 213 1.66 5.02 -23.07
N ALA A 214 1.83 6.32 -22.94
CA ALA A 214 0.71 7.24 -22.92
C ALA A 214 -0.03 7.08 -24.26
N PRO A 215 -1.37 6.95 -24.28
CA PRO A 215 -2.11 6.98 -25.51
C PRO A 215 -1.97 8.38 -26.12
N ALA A 216 -1.35 8.47 -27.30
CA ALA A 216 -1.29 9.68 -28.07
C ALA A 216 -2.72 10.11 -28.45
N VAL A 217 -3.21 11.15 -27.82
CA VAL A 217 -4.41 11.84 -28.24
C VAL A 217 -4.08 12.51 -29.56
N LYS A 218 -4.57 11.97 -30.66
CA LYS A 218 -4.54 12.61 -31.98
C LYS A 218 -5.34 13.90 -31.88
N ALA A 219 -4.64 15.03 -31.94
CA ALA A 219 -5.25 16.34 -32.10
C ALA A 219 -6.03 16.37 -33.42
N ALA A 220 -7.32 16.58 -33.33
CA ALA A 220 -8.17 16.88 -34.48
C ALA A 220 -7.84 18.30 -35.02
N PRO A 221 -7.86 18.52 -36.35
CA PRO A 221 -7.50 19.81 -36.92
C PRO A 221 -8.54 20.89 -36.57
N ALA A 222 -8.03 22.03 -36.13
CA ALA A 222 -8.83 23.22 -35.83
C ALA A 222 -9.60 23.69 -37.09
N LYS A 223 -10.92 23.70 -37.00
CA LYS A 223 -11.79 24.40 -37.95
C LYS A 223 -11.66 25.91 -37.70
N LYS A 224 -11.23 26.64 -38.74
CA LYS A 224 -11.24 28.10 -38.80
C LYS A 224 -12.65 28.62 -38.56
N ALA A 225 -12.79 29.54 -37.62
CA ALA A 225 -13.99 30.36 -37.45
C ALA A 225 -14.04 31.45 -38.53
N PRO A 226 -15.24 31.76 -39.09
CA PRO A 226 -15.39 32.85 -40.05
C PRO A 226 -15.37 34.22 -39.33
N GLU A 227 -14.66 35.16 -39.96
CA GLU A 227 -14.60 36.57 -39.60
C GLU A 227 -16.00 37.20 -39.61
N ALA A 228 -16.40 37.78 -38.51
CA ALA A 228 -17.57 38.67 -38.44
C ALA A 228 -17.16 40.08 -38.74
N LYS A 229 -17.73 40.61 -39.81
CA LYS A 229 -17.59 42.00 -40.29
C LYS A 229 -18.18 42.97 -39.29
N THR A 230 -17.38 43.97 -38.96
CA THR A 230 -17.74 45.21 -38.31
C THR A 230 -18.72 46.02 -39.18
N THR A 231 -19.89 46.33 -38.66
CA THR A 231 -20.66 47.46 -39.14
C THR A 231 -20.99 48.36 -37.96
N ALA A 232 -20.38 49.54 -38.04
CA ALA A 232 -20.73 50.66 -37.21
C ALA A 232 -22.08 51.24 -37.65
N ALA A 233 -22.96 51.51 -36.68
CA ALA A 233 -24.06 52.44 -36.88
C ALA A 233 -24.24 53.27 -35.60
N LYS A 234 -24.07 54.58 -35.85
CA LYS A 234 -24.36 55.73 -35.00
C LYS A 234 -25.86 55.80 -34.71
N THR A 235 -26.21 56.44 -33.62
CA THR A 235 -27.15 57.60 -33.53
C THR A 235 -28.09 57.43 -32.31
N GLN A 236 -27.88 58.34 -31.38
CA GLN A 236 -28.69 59.43 -30.87
C GLN A 236 -29.91 59.14 -30.01
N GLU A 237 -29.84 59.74 -28.83
CA GLU A 237 -30.80 60.64 -28.16
C GLU A 237 -32.28 60.25 -28.16
N LYS A 238 -32.82 59.99 -27.01
CA LYS A 238 -33.65 60.91 -26.24
C LYS A 238 -33.90 60.34 -24.84
#